data_739041c4865e4c098e792b41e5ca8aa3
#
_entry.id   739041c4865e4c098e792b41e5ca8aa3
#
_cell.length_a   1.000
_cell.length_b   1.000
_cell.length_c   1.000
_cell.angle_alpha   90.00
_cell.angle_beta   90.00
_cell.angle_gamma   90.00
#
_symmetry.space_group_name_H-M   'P 1'
#
loop_
_entity.id
_entity.type
_entity.pdbx_description
1 polymer ?
#
loop_
_entity_poly.entity_id
_entity_poly.type
_entity_poly.pdbx_seq_one_letter_code
_entity_poly.pdbx_strand_id
1 'polypeptide(L)'
;MLGVLTAAVCLGEPVVAPARLLDVLTGADSLERVVVLELRLPRLVLGLFAGAVLGAAGLLLQESLRNPLAVPEFLGVSSGAAACVALTVVFALSVPGAPLVPALAGALVGGGLTLLAARGVAGPAAVLLVGAAVSAALTAVLLSGVALSDSREQGVLVRYLLGSLTGTTWDTVAAALPGAVLALVLAVPVLPALAVLRLGDDTATTLGLSAGRARLAVLAVACALVATVVGPCGPVAWVGFLAPHIARGLRPTADPRVWFGWSMVVGALVVAVADLVARTLLYPVELPVGGITALVGVAGGAVLSARRRAARRAVA
;
A
#
# COMPACT_ATOMS: atom_id res chain seq x y z
N MET A 1 17.70 -7.05 -6.46
CA MET A 1 17.44 -5.98 -5.50
C MET A 1 18.44 -4.84 -5.63
N LEU A 2 19.76 -5.08 -5.45
CA LEU A 2 20.76 -4.02 -5.52
C LEU A 2 20.70 -3.20 -6.83
N GLY A 3 20.58 -3.86 -7.99
CA GLY A 3 20.47 -3.16 -9.28
C GLY A 3 19.26 -2.23 -9.40
N VAL A 4 18.10 -2.59 -8.83
CA VAL A 4 16.91 -1.72 -8.80
C VAL A 4 17.14 -0.50 -7.91
N LEU A 5 17.77 -0.69 -6.75
CA LEU A 5 18.08 0.41 -5.83
C LEU A 5 19.10 1.37 -6.45
N THR A 6 20.17 0.85 -7.07
CA THR A 6 21.15 1.66 -7.79
C THR A 6 20.46 2.42 -8.95
N ALA A 7 19.66 1.75 -9.76
CA ALA A 7 18.90 2.40 -10.84
C ALA A 7 17.99 3.50 -10.31
N ALA A 8 17.28 3.25 -9.19
CA ALA A 8 16.40 4.23 -8.58
C ALA A 8 17.13 5.49 -8.08
N VAL A 9 18.39 5.39 -7.67
CA VAL A 9 19.19 6.54 -7.26
C VAL A 9 19.86 7.22 -8.45
N CYS A 10 20.35 6.45 -9.43
CA CYS A 10 21.15 6.95 -10.56
C CYS A 10 20.31 7.52 -11.70
N LEU A 11 19.17 6.89 -12.03
CA LEU A 11 18.34 7.28 -13.19
C LEU A 11 17.40 8.43 -12.84
N GLY A 12 17.20 9.33 -13.79
CA GLY A 12 16.43 10.59 -13.70
C GLY A 12 17.31 11.76 -14.11
N GLU A 13 16.73 12.96 -14.23
CA GLU A 13 17.48 14.18 -14.56
C GLU A 13 17.90 14.95 -13.30
N PRO A 14 19.21 15.26 -13.16
CA PRO A 14 20.35 14.80 -13.97
C PRO A 14 20.68 13.32 -13.72
N VAL A 15 21.22 12.61 -14.73
CA VAL A 15 21.69 11.23 -14.56
C VAL A 15 22.97 11.23 -13.73
N VAL A 16 22.99 10.46 -12.65
CA VAL A 16 24.18 10.26 -11.82
C VAL A 16 24.81 8.91 -12.15
N ALA A 17 26.03 8.91 -12.65
CA ALA A 17 26.72 7.65 -12.97
C ALA A 17 26.96 6.82 -11.70
N PRO A 18 26.72 5.50 -11.72
CA PRO A 18 26.94 4.65 -10.53
C PRO A 18 28.36 4.75 -9.95
N ALA A 19 29.36 4.95 -10.80
CA ALA A 19 30.75 5.14 -10.38
C ALA A 19 30.98 6.41 -9.55
N ARG A 20 30.13 7.43 -9.72
CA ARG A 20 30.19 8.71 -8.99
C ARG A 20 29.38 8.71 -7.68
N LEU A 21 28.62 7.66 -7.40
CA LEU A 21 27.78 7.63 -6.20
C LEU A 21 28.58 7.81 -4.91
N LEU A 22 29.77 7.21 -4.81
CA LEU A 22 30.62 7.39 -3.63
C LEU A 22 31.10 8.83 -3.51
N ASP A 23 31.52 9.46 -4.60
CA ASP A 23 31.97 10.86 -4.62
C ASP A 23 30.81 11.81 -4.24
N VAL A 24 29.61 11.53 -4.75
CA VAL A 24 28.39 12.28 -4.43
C VAL A 24 28.01 12.15 -2.95
N LEU A 25 28.17 10.97 -2.35
CA LEU A 25 27.84 10.74 -0.94
C LEU A 25 28.90 11.33 0.02
N THR A 26 30.18 11.34 -0.37
CA THR A 26 31.30 11.75 0.50
C THR A 26 31.90 13.11 0.12
N GLY A 27 31.60 13.63 -1.07
CA GLY A 27 32.18 14.85 -1.64
C GLY A 27 31.56 16.14 -1.15
N ALA A 28 32.12 17.26 -1.63
CA ALA A 28 31.65 18.60 -1.36
C ALA A 28 30.25 18.85 -1.97
N ASP A 29 29.59 19.91 -1.50
CA ASP A 29 28.25 20.32 -1.95
C ASP A 29 28.20 20.47 -3.47
N SER A 30 27.42 19.60 -4.10
CA SER A 30 27.17 19.59 -5.54
C SER A 30 25.65 19.46 -5.79
N LEU A 31 25.21 19.92 -6.96
CA LEU A 31 23.81 19.73 -7.36
C LEU A 31 23.41 18.24 -7.35
N GLU A 32 24.32 17.37 -7.80
CA GLU A 32 24.11 15.92 -7.81
C GLU A 32 23.89 15.39 -6.38
N ARG A 33 24.60 15.90 -5.40
CA ARG A 33 24.44 15.54 -3.98
C ARG A 33 23.05 15.91 -3.45
N VAL A 34 22.61 17.13 -3.69
CA VAL A 34 21.28 17.59 -3.28
C VAL A 34 20.19 16.72 -3.92
N VAL A 35 20.30 16.45 -5.23
CA VAL A 35 19.36 15.61 -5.97
C VAL A 35 19.29 14.20 -5.39
N VAL A 36 20.44 13.59 -5.08
CA VAL A 36 20.48 12.23 -4.54
C VAL A 36 20.00 12.19 -3.10
N LEU A 37 20.53 13.04 -2.22
CA LEU A 37 20.27 12.96 -0.78
C LEU A 37 18.92 13.55 -0.37
N GLU A 38 18.49 14.65 -1.01
CA GLU A 38 17.29 15.38 -0.57
C GLU A 38 16.05 15.08 -1.40
N LEU A 39 16.21 14.57 -2.64
CA LEU A 39 15.07 14.29 -3.50
C LEU A 39 14.87 12.78 -3.75
N ARG A 40 15.95 12.05 -4.14
CA ARG A 40 15.81 10.65 -4.55
C ARG A 40 15.82 9.66 -3.40
N LEU A 41 16.69 9.85 -2.42
CA LEU A 41 16.78 8.93 -1.29
C LEU A 41 15.53 8.95 -0.40
N PRO A 42 14.97 10.10 0.06
CA PRO A 42 13.74 10.08 0.83
C PRO A 42 12.59 9.43 0.08
N ARG A 43 12.47 9.73 -1.23
CA ARG A 43 11.45 9.14 -2.10
C ARG A 43 11.62 7.63 -2.23
N LEU A 44 12.84 7.14 -2.46
CA LEU A 44 13.15 5.71 -2.51
C LEU A 44 12.85 5.01 -1.18
N VAL A 45 13.29 5.60 -0.07
CA VAL A 45 13.06 5.04 1.27
C VAL A 45 11.56 4.95 1.57
N LEU A 46 10.80 6.02 1.31
CA LEU A 46 9.35 6.02 1.50
C LEU A 46 8.67 4.99 0.58
N GLY A 47 9.09 4.90 -0.69
CA GLY A 47 8.55 3.94 -1.65
C GLY A 47 8.80 2.48 -1.26
N LEU A 48 10.03 2.14 -0.87
CA LEU A 48 10.39 0.81 -0.37
C LEU A 48 9.55 0.42 0.85
N PHE A 49 9.40 1.36 1.73
CA PHE A 49 8.67 1.20 2.96
C PHE A 49 7.16 1.06 2.72
N ALA A 50 6.58 1.93 1.90
CA ALA A 50 5.18 1.83 1.49
C ALA A 50 4.88 0.49 0.83
N GLY A 51 5.75 0.05 -0.08
CA GLY A 51 5.62 -1.25 -0.73
C GLY A 51 5.70 -2.43 0.23
N ALA A 52 6.64 -2.40 1.18
CA ALA A 52 6.78 -3.44 2.19
C ALA A 52 5.51 -3.55 3.06
N VAL A 53 5.03 -2.42 3.56
CA VAL A 53 3.84 -2.35 4.40
C VAL A 53 2.58 -2.80 3.67
N LEU A 54 2.39 -2.35 2.41
CA LEU A 54 1.25 -2.78 1.60
C LEU A 54 1.32 -4.27 1.24
N GLY A 55 2.51 -4.81 0.96
CA GLY A 55 2.70 -6.23 0.74
C GLY A 55 2.36 -7.06 1.98
N ALA A 56 2.77 -6.61 3.16
CA ALA A 56 2.40 -7.20 4.44
C ALA A 56 0.89 -7.18 4.67
N ALA A 57 0.25 -6.01 4.53
CA ALA A 57 -1.20 -5.84 4.69
C ALA A 57 -1.98 -6.74 3.72
N GLY A 58 -1.54 -6.80 2.46
CA GLY A 58 -2.14 -7.67 1.45
C GLY A 58 -2.11 -9.14 1.83
N LEU A 59 -0.98 -9.63 2.35
CA LEU A 59 -0.88 -11.02 2.82
C LEU A 59 -1.83 -11.29 4.00
N LEU A 60 -1.85 -10.40 4.99
CA LEU A 60 -2.73 -10.52 6.15
C LEU A 60 -4.20 -10.67 5.72
N LEU A 61 -4.64 -9.85 4.76
CA LEU A 61 -5.98 -9.91 4.22
C LEU A 61 -6.27 -11.20 3.46
N GLN A 62 -5.39 -11.57 2.51
CA GLN A 62 -5.59 -12.74 1.66
C GLN A 62 -5.67 -14.03 2.47
N GLU A 63 -4.82 -14.17 3.50
CA GLU A 63 -4.79 -15.36 4.35
C GLU A 63 -5.97 -15.37 5.34
N SER A 64 -6.27 -14.25 6.02
CA SER A 64 -7.35 -14.20 7.01
C SER A 64 -8.74 -14.34 6.38
N LEU A 65 -8.92 -13.84 5.17
CA LEU A 65 -10.17 -13.92 4.42
C LEU A 65 -10.22 -15.13 3.47
N ARG A 66 -9.16 -15.94 3.43
CA ARG A 66 -9.04 -17.09 2.51
C ARG A 66 -9.41 -16.73 1.06
N ASN A 67 -9.08 -15.50 0.67
CA ASN A 67 -9.38 -15.00 -0.65
C ASN A 67 -8.12 -14.37 -1.27
N PRO A 68 -7.52 -14.99 -2.28
CA PRO A 68 -6.32 -14.49 -2.93
C PRO A 68 -6.54 -13.17 -3.69
N LEU A 69 -7.79 -12.75 -3.87
CA LEU A 69 -8.18 -11.49 -4.50
C LEU A 69 -8.46 -10.38 -3.48
N ALA A 70 -8.34 -10.66 -2.18
CA ALA A 70 -8.52 -9.63 -1.16
C ALA A 70 -7.38 -8.62 -1.23
N VAL A 71 -7.74 -7.34 -1.26
CA VAL A 71 -6.82 -6.21 -1.39
C VAL A 71 -7.08 -5.18 -0.31
N PRO A 72 -6.04 -4.46 0.14
CA PRO A 72 -6.16 -3.42 1.17
C PRO A 72 -7.17 -2.32 0.83
N GLU A 73 -7.41 -2.05 -0.43
CA GLU A 73 -8.34 -1.05 -0.94
C GLU A 73 -9.78 -1.31 -0.48
N PHE A 74 -10.15 -2.56 -0.19
CA PHE A 74 -11.48 -2.93 0.34
C PHE A 74 -11.64 -2.69 1.84
N LEU A 75 -10.64 -2.13 2.52
CA LEU A 75 -10.76 -1.83 3.96
C LEU A 75 -11.34 -0.45 4.28
N GLY A 76 -11.63 0.37 3.27
CA GLY A 76 -12.11 1.73 3.48
C GLY A 76 -11.04 2.72 3.97
N VAL A 77 -9.83 2.25 4.27
CA VAL A 77 -8.73 3.06 4.82
C VAL A 77 -8.27 4.11 3.83
N SER A 78 -7.97 3.69 2.60
CA SER A 78 -7.49 4.58 1.54
C SER A 78 -8.54 5.59 1.11
N SER A 79 -9.79 5.14 0.91
CA SER A 79 -10.90 6.00 0.54
C SER A 79 -11.29 6.95 1.68
N GLY A 80 -11.17 6.51 2.94
CA GLY A 80 -11.37 7.36 4.11
C GLY A 80 -10.34 8.48 4.21
N ALA A 81 -9.07 8.16 4.00
CA ALA A 81 -7.99 9.15 3.94
C ALA A 81 -8.26 10.20 2.86
N ALA A 82 -8.57 9.75 1.65
CA ALA A 82 -8.83 10.64 0.52
C ALA A 82 -10.10 11.49 0.72
N ALA A 83 -11.16 10.92 1.27
CA ALA A 83 -12.40 11.65 1.59
C ALA A 83 -12.15 12.75 2.64
N CYS A 84 -11.38 12.44 3.70
CA CYS A 84 -11.09 13.42 4.74
C CYS A 84 -10.22 14.57 4.21
N VAL A 85 -9.23 14.28 3.37
CA VAL A 85 -8.44 15.33 2.69
C VAL A 85 -9.33 16.18 1.77
N ALA A 86 -10.24 15.56 1.03
CA ALA A 86 -11.18 16.29 0.18
C ALA A 86 -12.05 17.26 1.00
N LEU A 87 -12.57 16.82 2.13
CA LEU A 87 -13.35 17.70 3.02
C LEU A 87 -12.52 18.88 3.55
N THR A 88 -11.24 18.67 3.92
CA THR A 88 -10.38 19.76 4.37
C THR A 88 -10.09 20.79 3.27
N VAL A 89 -9.94 20.34 2.02
CA VAL A 89 -9.70 21.20 0.86
C VAL A 89 -10.97 22.00 0.53
N VAL A 90 -12.10 21.32 0.32
CA VAL A 90 -13.38 21.94 -0.07
C VAL A 90 -13.88 22.98 0.96
N PHE A 91 -13.71 22.70 2.24
CA PHE A 91 -14.13 23.62 3.30
C PHE A 91 -13.02 24.57 3.75
N ALA A 92 -11.90 24.63 3.03
CA ALA A 92 -10.74 25.47 3.33
C ALA A 92 -10.28 25.38 4.80
N LEU A 93 -10.33 24.18 5.40
CA LEU A 93 -10.02 23.98 6.80
C LEU A 93 -8.51 24.07 7.04
N SER A 94 -8.08 24.99 7.89
CA SER A 94 -6.69 25.12 8.32
C SER A 94 -6.34 24.06 9.35
N VAL A 95 -5.89 22.89 8.90
CA VAL A 95 -5.48 21.80 9.81
C VAL A 95 -3.95 21.77 9.90
N PRO A 96 -3.36 21.91 11.10
CA PRO A 96 -1.93 21.74 11.29
C PRO A 96 -1.47 20.36 10.80
N GLY A 97 -0.36 20.31 10.06
CA GLY A 97 0.13 19.05 9.50
C GLY A 97 -0.69 18.50 8.31
N ALA A 98 -1.53 19.33 7.68
CA ALA A 98 -2.19 18.95 6.44
C ALA A 98 -1.15 18.76 5.30
N PRO A 99 -1.36 17.78 4.41
CA PRO A 99 -2.52 16.87 4.33
C PRO A 99 -2.38 15.57 5.15
N LEU A 100 -1.26 15.34 5.83
CA LEU A 100 -0.96 14.07 6.53
C LEU A 100 -1.96 13.78 7.67
N VAL A 101 -2.24 14.78 8.53
CA VAL A 101 -3.13 14.58 9.69
C VAL A 101 -4.57 14.27 9.27
N PRO A 102 -5.20 15.01 8.34
CA PRO A 102 -6.52 14.65 7.82
C PRO A 102 -6.56 13.29 7.15
N ALA A 103 -5.52 12.92 6.40
CA ALA A 103 -5.43 11.61 5.76
C ALA A 103 -5.38 10.48 6.78
N LEU A 104 -4.57 10.60 7.83
CA LEU A 104 -4.52 9.61 8.92
C LEU A 104 -5.85 9.51 9.66
N ALA A 105 -6.48 10.63 9.99
CA ALA A 105 -7.79 10.65 10.63
C ALA A 105 -8.85 9.96 9.77
N GLY A 106 -8.90 10.28 8.48
CA GLY A 106 -9.81 9.65 7.52
C GLY A 106 -9.53 8.16 7.33
N ALA A 107 -8.26 7.75 7.32
CA ALA A 107 -7.85 6.35 7.27
C ALA A 107 -8.37 5.56 8.49
N LEU A 108 -8.23 6.12 9.68
CA LEU A 108 -8.73 5.51 10.92
C LEU A 108 -10.26 5.44 10.94
N VAL A 109 -10.94 6.48 10.47
CA VAL A 109 -12.42 6.48 10.35
C VAL A 109 -12.87 5.42 9.35
N GLY A 110 -12.31 5.38 8.14
CA GLY A 110 -12.69 4.41 7.12
C GLY A 110 -12.41 2.98 7.53
N GLY A 111 -11.23 2.70 8.08
CA GLY A 111 -10.89 1.38 8.64
C GLY A 111 -11.76 1.01 9.83
N GLY A 112 -12.03 1.97 10.72
CA GLY A 112 -12.92 1.80 11.88
C GLY A 112 -14.35 1.45 11.48
N LEU A 113 -14.93 2.15 10.50
CA LEU A 113 -16.25 1.85 9.95
C LEU A 113 -16.32 0.43 9.38
N THR A 114 -15.29 0.03 8.61
CA THR A 114 -15.22 -1.34 8.08
C THR A 114 -15.12 -2.38 9.20
N LEU A 115 -14.30 -2.14 10.22
CA LEU A 115 -14.16 -3.06 11.35
C LEU A 115 -15.42 -3.15 12.19
N LEU A 116 -16.12 -2.03 12.43
CA LEU A 116 -17.39 -2.00 13.15
C LEU A 116 -18.47 -2.76 12.40
N ALA A 117 -18.61 -2.49 11.11
CA ALA A 117 -19.59 -3.18 10.27
C ALA A 117 -19.26 -4.67 10.10
N ALA A 118 -17.97 -5.04 10.05
CA ALA A 118 -17.52 -6.43 9.99
C ALA A 118 -17.86 -7.25 11.25
N ARG A 119 -18.07 -6.60 12.41
CA ARG A 119 -18.50 -7.30 13.64
C ARG A 119 -19.92 -7.87 13.53
N GLY A 120 -20.75 -7.25 12.69
CA GLY A 120 -22.15 -7.67 12.51
C GLY A 120 -22.37 -8.74 11.44
N VAL A 121 -21.31 -9.19 10.74
CA VAL A 121 -21.43 -10.12 9.62
C VAL A 121 -20.60 -11.38 9.83
N ALA A 122 -21.12 -12.51 9.32
CA ALA A 122 -20.44 -13.80 9.42
C ALA A 122 -19.72 -14.15 8.11
N GLY A 123 -18.50 -14.65 8.27
CA GLY A 123 -17.71 -15.21 7.17
C GLY A 123 -16.91 -14.19 6.35
N PRO A 124 -15.88 -14.70 5.66
CA PRO A 124 -14.89 -13.87 4.95
C PRO A 124 -15.48 -13.05 3.79
N ALA A 125 -16.43 -13.62 3.05
CA ALA A 125 -17.05 -12.95 1.89
C ALA A 125 -17.88 -11.73 2.30
N ALA A 126 -18.63 -11.85 3.41
CA ALA A 126 -19.45 -10.75 3.92
C ALA A 126 -18.56 -9.58 4.40
N VAL A 127 -17.42 -9.86 5.03
CA VAL A 127 -16.45 -8.84 5.44
C VAL A 127 -15.91 -8.06 4.22
N LEU A 128 -15.58 -8.76 3.13
CA LEU A 128 -15.14 -8.11 1.89
C LEU A 128 -16.22 -7.21 1.27
N LEU A 129 -17.46 -7.70 1.26
CA LEU A 129 -18.58 -6.93 0.71
C LEU A 129 -18.83 -5.65 1.51
N VAL A 130 -18.83 -5.76 2.83
CA VAL A 130 -18.97 -4.60 3.73
C VAL A 130 -17.83 -3.61 3.53
N GLY A 131 -16.60 -4.08 3.48
CA GLY A 131 -15.43 -3.22 3.23
C GLY A 131 -15.51 -2.50 1.88
N ALA A 132 -15.95 -3.21 0.83
CA ALA A 132 -16.16 -2.61 -0.49
C ALA A 132 -17.27 -1.55 -0.48
N ALA A 133 -18.38 -1.78 0.24
CA ALA A 133 -19.45 -0.81 0.39
C ALA A 133 -19.00 0.46 1.12
N VAL A 134 -18.24 0.31 2.22
CA VAL A 134 -17.65 1.43 2.96
C VAL A 134 -16.68 2.20 2.05
N SER A 135 -15.81 1.50 1.33
CA SER A 135 -14.87 2.12 0.38
C SER A 135 -15.60 2.90 -0.71
N ALA A 136 -16.66 2.35 -1.28
CA ALA A 136 -17.47 3.01 -2.31
C ALA A 136 -18.17 4.27 -1.77
N ALA A 137 -18.73 4.22 -0.57
CA ALA A 137 -19.36 5.37 0.07
C ALA A 137 -18.36 6.50 0.33
N LEU A 138 -17.18 6.18 0.86
CA LEU A 138 -16.13 7.17 1.11
C LEU A 138 -15.52 7.73 -0.18
N THR A 139 -15.43 6.91 -1.24
CA THR A 139 -15.01 7.36 -2.56
C THR A 139 -16.03 8.33 -3.17
N ALA A 140 -17.35 8.12 -2.91
CA ALA A 140 -18.36 9.06 -3.35
C ALA A 140 -18.21 10.43 -2.65
N VAL A 141 -17.82 10.47 -1.37
CA VAL A 141 -17.50 11.73 -0.66
C VAL A 141 -16.31 12.43 -1.32
N LEU A 142 -15.22 11.70 -1.64
CA LEU A 142 -14.08 12.25 -2.35
C LEU A 142 -14.47 12.85 -3.71
N LEU A 143 -15.23 12.10 -4.52
CA LEU A 143 -15.65 12.55 -5.85
C LEU A 143 -16.59 13.76 -5.77
N SER A 144 -17.45 13.82 -4.75
CA SER A 144 -18.26 15.02 -4.48
C SER A 144 -17.37 16.22 -4.14
N GLY A 145 -16.31 16.01 -3.36
CA GLY A 145 -15.30 17.03 -3.10
C GLY A 145 -14.61 17.53 -4.36
N VAL A 146 -14.18 16.62 -5.23
CA VAL A 146 -13.58 16.99 -6.53
C VAL A 146 -14.55 17.80 -7.39
N ALA A 147 -15.84 17.43 -7.41
CA ALA A 147 -16.85 18.15 -8.19
C ALA A 147 -17.16 19.54 -7.64
N LEU A 148 -16.94 19.79 -6.35
CA LEU A 148 -17.18 21.08 -5.69
C LEU A 148 -15.94 21.99 -5.66
N SER A 149 -14.77 21.46 -5.97
CA SER A 149 -13.47 22.15 -5.91
C SER A 149 -13.18 22.96 -7.17
N ASP A 150 -12.36 24.00 -7.02
CA ASP A 150 -11.80 24.72 -8.15
C ASP A 150 -10.66 23.95 -8.84
N SER A 151 -10.17 24.44 -10.01
CA SER A 151 -9.16 23.73 -10.82
C SER A 151 -7.83 23.51 -10.08
N ARG A 152 -7.47 24.37 -9.13
CA ARG A 152 -6.23 24.24 -8.35
C ARG A 152 -6.37 23.17 -7.27
N GLU A 153 -7.49 23.17 -6.58
CA GLU A 153 -7.84 22.20 -5.56
C GLU A 153 -8.02 20.80 -6.14
N GLN A 154 -8.64 20.69 -7.33
CA GLN A 154 -8.78 19.44 -8.05
C GLN A 154 -7.45 18.74 -8.28
N GLY A 155 -6.38 19.49 -8.60
CA GLY A 155 -5.04 18.93 -8.78
C GLY A 155 -4.51 18.22 -7.52
N VAL A 156 -4.76 18.78 -6.34
CA VAL A 156 -4.39 18.18 -5.05
C VAL A 156 -5.20 16.91 -4.79
N LEU A 157 -6.51 16.96 -5.02
CA LEU A 157 -7.43 15.84 -4.77
C LEU A 157 -7.17 14.66 -5.73
N VAL A 158 -6.92 14.93 -7.02
CA VAL A 158 -6.55 13.91 -8.01
C VAL A 158 -5.25 13.21 -7.63
N ARG A 159 -4.26 13.97 -7.10
CA ARG A 159 -3.01 13.40 -6.61
C ARG A 159 -3.27 12.43 -5.43
N TYR A 160 -4.19 12.78 -4.52
CA TYR A 160 -4.63 11.91 -3.43
C TYR A 160 -5.47 10.72 -3.91
N LEU A 161 -6.15 10.82 -5.06
CA LEU A 161 -6.88 9.71 -5.65
C LEU A 161 -5.95 8.66 -6.26
N LEU A 162 -4.85 9.10 -6.88
CA LEU A 162 -3.98 8.25 -7.67
C LEU A 162 -2.73 7.73 -6.92
N GLY A 163 -2.40 8.32 -5.78
CA GLY A 163 -1.20 8.03 -5.02
C GLY A 163 0.09 8.48 -5.70
N SER A 164 0.95 9.19 -4.97
CA SER A 164 2.18 9.76 -5.49
C SER A 164 3.28 9.81 -4.44
N LEU A 165 4.53 9.62 -4.88
CA LEU A 165 5.74 9.82 -4.08
C LEU A 165 6.42 11.16 -4.38
N THR A 166 5.85 11.98 -5.26
CA THR A 166 6.41 13.29 -5.65
C THR A 166 6.39 14.26 -4.48
N GLY A 167 7.50 14.96 -4.25
CA GLY A 167 7.64 15.92 -3.16
C GLY A 167 7.87 15.28 -1.79
N THR A 168 8.28 14.01 -1.74
CA THR A 168 8.69 13.35 -0.50
C THR A 168 9.98 13.98 0.03
N THR A 169 9.98 14.33 1.33
CA THR A 169 11.12 14.85 2.08
C THR A 169 11.50 13.91 3.22
N TRP A 170 12.66 14.12 3.83
CA TRP A 170 13.05 13.38 5.04
C TRP A 170 12.09 13.58 6.20
N ASP A 171 11.47 14.75 6.33
CA ASP A 171 10.44 15.00 7.35
C ASP A 171 9.21 14.11 7.14
N THR A 172 8.80 13.91 5.87
CA THR A 172 7.72 13.00 5.52
C THR A 172 8.05 11.56 5.89
N VAL A 173 9.29 11.12 5.61
CA VAL A 173 9.78 9.79 5.99
C VAL A 173 9.81 9.64 7.50
N ALA A 174 10.38 10.61 8.21
CA ALA A 174 10.47 10.60 9.67
C ALA A 174 9.11 10.59 10.35
N ALA A 175 8.12 11.27 9.80
CA ALA A 175 6.74 11.26 10.31
C ALA A 175 6.02 9.92 10.06
N ALA A 176 6.26 9.27 8.92
CA ALA A 176 5.59 8.02 8.55
C ALA A 176 6.20 6.78 9.23
N LEU A 177 7.53 6.75 9.37
CA LEU A 177 8.29 5.56 9.77
C LEU A 177 7.91 4.99 11.14
N PRO A 178 7.75 5.79 12.22
CA PRO A 178 7.46 5.24 13.55
C PRO A 178 6.12 4.50 13.61
N GLY A 179 5.08 5.08 13.00
CA GLY A 179 3.74 4.47 12.96
C GLY A 179 3.74 3.13 12.24
N ALA A 180 4.47 3.03 11.16
CA ALA A 180 4.51 1.83 10.38
C ALA A 180 5.44 0.75 10.96
N VAL A 181 6.57 1.12 11.58
CA VAL A 181 7.36 0.17 12.38
C VAL A 181 6.49 -0.41 13.50
N LEU A 182 5.74 0.44 14.20
CA LEU A 182 4.80 -0.03 15.23
C LEU A 182 3.75 -0.98 14.65
N ALA A 183 3.14 -0.65 13.52
CA ALA A 183 2.13 -1.50 12.87
C ALA A 183 2.73 -2.84 12.38
N LEU A 184 3.98 -2.86 11.91
CA LEU A 184 4.69 -4.09 11.55
C LEU A 184 5.01 -4.94 12.79
N VAL A 185 5.42 -4.33 13.89
CA VAL A 185 5.64 -5.03 15.16
C VAL A 185 4.32 -5.65 15.65
N LEU A 186 3.21 -4.92 15.58
CA LEU A 186 1.88 -5.42 15.92
C LEU A 186 1.37 -6.51 14.97
N ALA A 187 1.93 -6.63 13.78
CA ALA A 187 1.62 -7.73 12.85
C ALA A 187 2.21 -9.08 13.30
N VAL A 188 3.33 -9.08 14.01
CA VAL A 188 4.02 -10.31 14.41
C VAL A 188 3.13 -11.24 15.27
N PRO A 189 2.45 -10.77 16.33
CA PRO A 189 1.61 -11.63 17.17
C PRO A 189 0.36 -12.18 16.48
N VAL A 190 -0.09 -11.60 15.37
CA VAL A 190 -1.26 -12.11 14.62
C VAL A 190 -0.87 -13.15 13.55
N LEU A 191 0.40 -13.29 13.20
CA LEU A 191 0.86 -14.26 12.19
C LEU A 191 0.53 -15.72 12.54
N PRO A 192 0.66 -16.19 13.80
CA PRO A 192 0.27 -17.56 14.15
C PRO A 192 -1.21 -17.84 13.90
N ALA A 193 -2.10 -16.87 14.15
CA ALA A 193 -3.52 -17.01 13.91
C ALA A 193 -3.86 -17.22 12.42
N LEU A 194 -3.06 -16.69 11.49
CA LEU A 194 -3.25 -16.89 10.06
C LEU A 194 -3.11 -18.35 9.66
N ALA A 195 -2.15 -19.09 10.23
CA ALA A 195 -1.95 -20.51 9.96
C ALA A 195 -3.19 -21.33 10.32
N VAL A 196 -3.86 -20.96 11.40
CA VAL A 196 -5.09 -21.61 11.88
C VAL A 196 -6.31 -21.17 11.07
N LEU A 197 -6.47 -19.87 10.80
CA LEU A 197 -7.60 -19.33 10.02
C LEU A 197 -7.66 -19.91 8.58
N ARG A 198 -6.54 -20.26 8.00
CA ARG A 198 -6.45 -20.91 6.68
C ARG A 198 -7.15 -22.26 6.64
N LEU A 199 -7.18 -23.01 7.74
CA LEU A 199 -7.80 -24.34 7.85
C LEU A 199 -9.32 -24.29 7.84
N GLY A 200 -9.91 -23.12 8.01
CA GLY A 200 -11.36 -22.90 8.08
C GLY A 200 -11.81 -22.50 9.48
N ASP A 201 -12.99 -21.89 9.54
CA ASP A 201 -13.52 -21.34 10.80
C ASP A 201 -13.90 -22.44 11.80
N ASP A 202 -14.45 -23.57 11.31
CA ASP A 202 -14.81 -24.72 12.15
C ASP A 202 -13.55 -25.36 12.76
N THR A 203 -12.53 -25.60 11.93
CA THR A 203 -11.25 -26.15 12.41
C THR A 203 -10.57 -25.18 13.38
N ALA A 204 -10.58 -23.87 13.10
CA ALA A 204 -10.04 -22.86 13.99
C ALA A 204 -10.71 -22.90 15.37
N THR A 205 -12.03 -23.04 15.39
CA THR A 205 -12.82 -23.10 16.63
C THR A 205 -12.51 -24.39 17.41
N THR A 206 -12.40 -25.52 16.73
CA THR A 206 -12.00 -26.79 17.34
C THR A 206 -10.62 -26.74 17.97
N LEU A 207 -9.70 -25.98 17.38
CA LEU A 207 -8.36 -25.70 17.91
C LEU A 207 -8.34 -24.61 19.02
N GLY A 208 -9.51 -24.13 19.45
CA GLY A 208 -9.65 -23.14 20.53
C GLY A 208 -9.46 -21.68 20.08
N LEU A 209 -9.30 -21.41 18.76
CA LEU A 209 -9.19 -20.06 18.24
C LEU A 209 -10.57 -19.49 17.88
N SER A 210 -10.96 -18.37 18.51
CA SER A 210 -12.14 -17.63 18.08
C SER A 210 -11.91 -16.98 16.70
N ALA A 211 -12.33 -17.64 15.60
CA ALA A 211 -12.06 -17.24 14.24
C ALA A 211 -12.50 -15.78 13.94
N GLY A 212 -13.67 -15.36 14.44
CA GLY A 212 -14.17 -14.00 14.26
C GLY A 212 -13.29 -12.95 14.92
N ARG A 213 -12.90 -13.16 16.21
CA ARG A 213 -12.02 -12.24 16.94
C ARG A 213 -10.61 -12.19 16.35
N ALA A 214 -10.06 -13.34 16.00
CA ALA A 214 -8.75 -13.41 15.37
C ALA A 214 -8.73 -12.69 14.02
N ARG A 215 -9.77 -12.88 13.19
CA ARG A 215 -9.92 -12.17 11.92
C ARG A 215 -10.02 -10.66 12.10
N LEU A 216 -10.82 -10.18 13.05
CA LEU A 216 -10.92 -8.75 13.36
C LEU A 216 -9.58 -8.17 13.80
N ALA A 217 -8.80 -8.88 14.63
CA ALA A 217 -7.47 -8.44 15.02
C ALA A 217 -6.52 -8.33 13.83
N VAL A 218 -6.52 -9.33 12.92
CA VAL A 218 -5.74 -9.29 11.68
C VAL A 218 -6.16 -8.11 10.80
N LEU A 219 -7.45 -7.89 10.63
CA LEU A 219 -7.99 -6.76 9.86
C LEU A 219 -7.61 -5.42 10.47
N ALA A 220 -7.66 -5.28 11.79
CA ALA A 220 -7.26 -4.06 12.49
C ALA A 220 -5.77 -3.74 12.25
N VAL A 221 -4.90 -4.75 12.33
CA VAL A 221 -3.48 -4.59 12.01
C VAL A 221 -3.28 -4.23 10.53
N ALA A 222 -4.01 -4.86 9.62
CA ALA A 222 -3.93 -4.53 8.20
C ALA A 222 -4.40 -3.09 7.93
N CYS A 223 -5.48 -2.62 8.58
CA CYS A 223 -5.91 -1.22 8.52
C CYS A 223 -4.84 -0.26 9.04
N ALA A 224 -4.21 -0.59 10.18
CA ALA A 224 -3.14 0.22 10.76
C ALA A 224 -1.94 0.33 9.81
N LEU A 225 -1.51 -0.79 9.20
CA LEU A 225 -0.45 -0.83 8.20
C LEU A 225 -0.78 0.10 7.02
N VAL A 226 -1.96 -0.04 6.43
CA VAL A 226 -2.37 0.77 5.27
C VAL A 226 -2.46 2.25 5.62
N ALA A 227 -2.98 2.59 6.80
CA ALA A 227 -3.10 3.98 7.26
C ALA A 227 -1.75 4.71 7.29
N THR A 228 -0.67 4.01 7.71
CA THR A 228 0.68 4.61 7.77
C THR A 228 1.26 4.97 6.41
N VAL A 229 0.79 4.34 5.34
CA VAL A 229 1.25 4.57 3.96
C VAL A 229 0.36 5.60 3.25
N VAL A 230 -0.96 5.49 3.41
CA VAL A 230 -1.91 6.34 2.67
C VAL A 230 -1.80 7.80 3.09
N GLY A 231 -1.44 8.09 4.35
CA GLY A 231 -1.18 9.44 4.82
C GLY A 231 -0.15 10.18 3.96
N PRO A 232 1.09 9.70 3.86
CA PRO A 232 2.16 10.35 3.12
C PRO A 232 2.13 10.15 1.60
N CYS A 233 1.65 9.00 1.11
CA CYS A 233 1.75 8.61 -0.31
C CYS A 233 0.42 8.68 -1.07
N GLY A 234 -0.71 8.82 -0.38
CA GLY A 234 -2.00 8.49 -0.95
C GLY A 234 -2.16 6.98 -1.20
N PRO A 235 -3.27 6.55 -1.82
CA PRO A 235 -3.50 5.14 -2.12
C PRO A 235 -2.56 4.62 -3.22
N VAL A 236 -1.70 3.68 -2.89
CA VAL A 236 -0.86 2.96 -3.86
C VAL A 236 -1.49 1.59 -4.12
N ALA A 237 -2.26 1.50 -5.19
CA ALA A 237 -3.11 0.36 -5.49
C ALA A 237 -2.34 -0.89 -5.97
N TRP A 238 -2.95 -2.07 -5.79
CA TRP A 238 -2.53 -3.38 -6.34
C TRP A 238 -1.23 -3.97 -5.78
N VAL A 239 -0.42 -3.24 -5.02
CA VAL A 239 0.80 -3.78 -4.39
C VAL A 239 0.44 -4.91 -3.42
N GLY A 240 -0.60 -4.70 -2.60
CA GLY A 240 -1.14 -5.73 -1.68
C GLY A 240 -1.72 -6.95 -2.39
N PHE A 241 -2.07 -6.85 -3.67
CA PHE A 241 -2.45 -8.00 -4.49
C PHE A 241 -1.23 -8.75 -5.02
N LEU A 242 -0.33 -8.05 -5.70
CA LEU A 242 0.80 -8.64 -6.42
C LEU A 242 1.84 -9.25 -5.49
N ALA A 243 2.23 -8.53 -4.45
CA ALA A 243 3.34 -8.91 -3.61
C ALA A 243 3.15 -10.30 -2.95
N PRO A 244 2.01 -10.63 -2.33
CA PRO A 244 1.78 -11.97 -1.80
C PRO A 244 1.69 -13.05 -2.88
N HIS A 245 1.17 -12.73 -4.07
CA HIS A 245 1.11 -13.68 -5.17
C HIS A 245 2.49 -14.07 -5.67
N ILE A 246 3.36 -13.10 -5.88
CA ILE A 246 4.75 -13.33 -6.30
C ILE A 246 5.51 -14.05 -5.18
N ALA A 247 5.33 -13.64 -3.92
CA ALA A 247 5.99 -14.26 -2.76
C ALA A 247 5.68 -15.76 -2.64
N ARG A 248 4.42 -16.16 -2.82
CA ARG A 248 4.01 -17.57 -2.83
C ARG A 248 4.61 -18.35 -4.00
N GLY A 249 4.76 -17.71 -5.16
CA GLY A 249 5.44 -18.31 -6.32
C GLY A 249 6.93 -18.51 -6.11
N LEU A 250 7.60 -17.58 -5.44
CA LEU A 250 9.05 -17.64 -5.15
C LEU A 250 9.39 -18.63 -4.02
N ARG A 251 8.49 -18.79 -3.06
CA ARG A 251 8.67 -19.66 -1.89
C ARG A 251 7.45 -20.53 -1.67
N PRO A 252 7.40 -21.71 -2.30
CA PRO A 252 6.34 -22.70 -2.08
C PRO A 252 6.51 -23.32 -0.69
N THR A 253 5.88 -22.73 0.31
CA THR A 253 5.84 -23.16 1.71
C THR A 253 4.41 -23.12 2.22
N ALA A 254 4.13 -23.75 3.35
CA ALA A 254 2.85 -23.65 4.03
C ALA A 254 2.86 -22.59 5.17
N ASP A 255 4.02 -22.00 5.48
CA ASP A 255 4.18 -21.06 6.59
C ASP A 255 3.87 -19.62 6.16
N PRO A 256 2.80 -18.99 6.70
CA PRO A 256 2.46 -17.60 6.43
C PRO A 256 3.54 -16.60 6.86
N ARG A 257 4.38 -16.95 7.85
CA ARG A 257 5.46 -16.07 8.33
C ARG A 257 6.53 -15.85 7.26
N VAL A 258 6.86 -16.93 6.53
CA VAL A 258 7.80 -16.84 5.41
C VAL A 258 7.21 -15.97 4.30
N TRP A 259 5.94 -16.15 3.96
CA TRP A 259 5.28 -15.32 2.96
C TRP A 259 5.15 -13.87 3.40
N PHE A 260 4.99 -13.61 4.71
CA PHE A 260 4.92 -12.25 5.23
C PHE A 260 6.21 -11.47 4.93
N GLY A 261 7.36 -12.02 5.28
CA GLY A 261 8.65 -11.40 4.96
C GLY A 261 8.88 -11.24 3.45
N TRP A 262 8.58 -12.27 2.65
CA TRP A 262 8.73 -12.18 1.21
C TRP A 262 7.74 -11.22 0.56
N SER A 263 6.52 -11.09 1.05
CA SER A 263 5.55 -10.10 0.57
C SER A 263 6.03 -8.67 0.83
N MET A 264 6.70 -8.42 1.95
CA MET A 264 7.33 -7.13 2.23
C MET A 264 8.44 -6.82 1.22
N VAL A 265 9.36 -7.77 0.99
CA VAL A 265 10.48 -7.58 0.03
C VAL A 265 9.96 -7.36 -1.38
N VAL A 266 9.02 -8.18 -1.82
CA VAL A 266 8.44 -8.05 -3.17
C VAL A 266 7.65 -6.75 -3.31
N GLY A 267 6.84 -6.39 -2.32
CA GLY A 267 6.08 -5.15 -2.31
C GLY A 267 6.99 -3.92 -2.41
N ALA A 268 8.09 -3.90 -1.62
CA ALA A 268 9.10 -2.85 -1.70
C ALA A 268 9.68 -2.72 -3.11
N LEU A 269 10.06 -3.85 -3.74
CA LEU A 269 10.60 -3.84 -5.11
C LEU A 269 9.58 -3.41 -6.15
N VAL A 270 8.32 -3.83 -6.03
CA VAL A 270 7.24 -3.43 -6.96
C VAL A 270 7.06 -1.92 -6.94
N VAL A 271 7.00 -1.30 -5.74
CA VAL A 271 6.85 0.16 -5.65
C VAL A 271 8.10 0.89 -6.13
N ALA A 272 9.31 0.40 -5.81
CA ALA A 272 10.55 1.03 -6.27
C ALA A 272 10.67 1.00 -7.82
N VAL A 273 10.30 -0.11 -8.46
CA VAL A 273 10.28 -0.21 -9.93
C VAL A 273 9.18 0.68 -10.52
N ALA A 274 7.98 0.66 -9.94
CA ALA A 274 6.87 1.49 -10.40
C ALA A 274 7.20 2.99 -10.29
N ASP A 275 7.85 3.41 -9.21
CA ASP A 275 8.29 4.79 -9.02
C ASP A 275 9.37 5.20 -10.03
N LEU A 276 10.34 4.31 -10.28
CA LEU A 276 11.36 4.55 -11.30
C LEU A 276 10.72 4.75 -12.69
N VAL A 277 9.78 3.89 -13.06
CA VAL A 277 9.03 4.02 -14.32
C VAL A 277 8.20 5.31 -14.34
N ALA A 278 7.50 5.61 -13.24
CA ALA A 278 6.62 6.78 -13.13
C ALA A 278 7.33 8.10 -13.39
N ARG A 279 8.59 8.23 -12.97
CA ARG A 279 9.39 9.46 -13.09
C ARG A 279 10.28 9.53 -14.33
N THR A 280 10.48 8.38 -15.04
CA THR A 280 11.36 8.35 -16.21
C THR A 280 10.63 8.19 -17.53
N LEU A 281 9.41 7.62 -17.52
CA LEU A 281 8.70 7.22 -18.73
C LEU A 281 8.28 8.42 -19.61
N LEU A 282 7.79 9.51 -18.99
CA LEU A 282 7.25 10.69 -19.70
C LEU A 282 7.90 11.99 -19.22
N TYR A 283 9.19 11.94 -18.88
CA TYR A 283 9.90 13.15 -18.46
C TYR A 283 9.65 14.35 -19.40
N PRO A 284 9.40 15.57 -18.90
CA PRO A 284 9.47 16.02 -17.50
C PRO A 284 8.18 15.80 -16.67
N VAL A 285 7.16 15.15 -17.22
CA VAL A 285 5.91 14.87 -16.51
C VAL A 285 6.07 13.61 -15.66
N GLU A 286 5.88 13.76 -14.35
CA GLU A 286 5.86 12.62 -13.44
C GLU A 286 4.47 11.99 -13.37
N LEU A 287 4.41 10.67 -13.62
CA LEU A 287 3.17 9.91 -13.45
C LEU A 287 2.93 9.56 -11.98
N PRO A 288 1.67 9.43 -11.54
CA PRO A 288 1.38 8.93 -10.19
C PRO A 288 1.76 7.44 -10.07
N VAL A 289 2.51 7.11 -9.02
CA VAL A 289 3.01 5.74 -8.80
C VAL A 289 1.88 4.72 -8.67
N GLY A 290 0.75 5.11 -8.05
CA GLY A 290 -0.42 4.25 -7.90
C GLY A 290 -1.08 3.90 -9.25
N GLY A 291 -1.00 4.78 -10.25
CA GLY A 291 -1.44 4.47 -11.61
C GLY A 291 -0.56 3.40 -12.27
N ILE A 292 0.76 3.50 -12.14
CA ILE A 292 1.70 2.50 -12.67
C ILE A 292 1.52 1.15 -11.96
N THR A 293 1.41 1.13 -10.63
CA THR A 293 1.17 -0.11 -9.88
C THR A 293 -0.18 -0.75 -10.24
N ALA A 294 -1.21 0.04 -10.51
CA ALA A 294 -2.51 -0.46 -10.97
C ALA A 294 -2.41 -1.14 -12.34
N LEU A 295 -1.72 -0.53 -13.32
CA LEU A 295 -1.49 -1.15 -14.63
C LEU A 295 -0.73 -2.47 -14.53
N VAL A 296 0.36 -2.49 -13.75
CA VAL A 296 1.16 -3.71 -13.51
C VAL A 296 0.32 -4.76 -12.77
N GLY A 297 -0.52 -4.34 -11.81
CA GLY A 297 -1.42 -5.21 -11.07
C GLY A 297 -2.45 -5.89 -11.92
N VAL A 298 -3.13 -5.15 -12.78
CA VAL A 298 -4.13 -5.68 -13.73
C VAL A 298 -3.47 -6.64 -14.72
N ALA A 299 -2.33 -6.27 -15.32
CA ALA A 299 -1.59 -7.14 -16.22
C ALA A 299 -1.13 -8.43 -15.53
N GLY A 300 -0.56 -8.33 -14.32
CA GLY A 300 -0.16 -9.48 -13.51
C GLY A 300 -1.33 -10.39 -13.16
N GLY A 301 -2.47 -9.82 -12.75
CA GLY A 301 -3.70 -10.55 -12.47
C GLY A 301 -4.24 -11.31 -13.70
N ALA A 302 -4.21 -10.68 -14.87
CA ALA A 302 -4.61 -11.32 -16.14
C ALA A 302 -3.70 -12.51 -16.48
N VAL A 303 -2.38 -12.36 -16.37
CA VAL A 303 -1.41 -13.43 -16.62
C VAL A 303 -1.60 -14.59 -15.63
N LEU A 304 -1.79 -14.30 -14.35
CA LEU A 304 -2.02 -15.33 -13.32
C LEU A 304 -3.31 -16.12 -13.58
N SER A 305 -4.38 -15.42 -13.98
CA SER A 305 -5.66 -16.06 -14.30
C SER A 305 -5.58 -16.93 -15.56
N ALA A 306 -4.86 -16.48 -16.59
CA ALA A 306 -4.61 -17.25 -17.80
C ALA A 306 -3.82 -18.54 -17.53
N ARG A 307 -2.74 -18.45 -16.72
CA ARG A 307 -1.95 -19.62 -16.32
C ARG A 307 -2.78 -20.64 -15.53
N ARG A 308 -3.64 -20.22 -14.61
CA ARG A 308 -4.55 -21.10 -13.87
C ARG A 308 -5.55 -21.80 -14.78
N ARG A 309 -6.09 -21.11 -15.79
CA ARG A 309 -6.99 -21.72 -16.81
C ARG A 309 -6.26 -22.76 -17.65
N ALA A 310 -5.04 -22.45 -18.10
CA ALA A 310 -4.22 -23.38 -18.87
C ALA A 310 -3.88 -24.66 -18.06
N ALA A 311 -3.48 -24.50 -16.80
CA ALA A 311 -3.19 -25.64 -15.93
C ALA A 311 -4.43 -26.53 -15.67
N ARG A 312 -5.62 -25.94 -15.50
CA ARG A 312 -6.88 -26.71 -15.36
C ARG A 312 -7.24 -27.48 -16.62
N ARG A 313 -6.99 -26.90 -17.81
CA ARG A 313 -7.24 -27.59 -19.11
C ARG A 313 -6.26 -28.72 -19.40
N ALA A 314 -5.06 -28.66 -18.84
CA ALA A 314 -4.05 -29.71 -19.00
C ALA A 314 -4.30 -30.96 -18.11
N VAL A 315 -5.17 -30.82 -17.09
CA VAL A 315 -5.52 -31.90 -16.12
C VAL A 315 -6.91 -32.48 -16.42
N ALA A 316 -7.72 -31.80 -17.23
CA ALA A 316 -9.02 -32.28 -17.74
C ALA A 316 -8.86 -32.98 -19.08
#